data_df685eef664dd391444d78028a832746
#
_entry.id   df685eef664dd391444d78028a832746
#
_cell.length_a   1.000
_cell.length_b   1.000
_cell.length_c   1.000
_cell.angle_alpha   90.00
_cell.angle_beta   90.00
_cell.angle_gamma   90.00
#
_symmetry.space_group_name_H-M   'P 1'
#
loop_
_entity.id
_entity.type
_entity.pdbx_description
1 polymer ?
#
loop_
_entity_poly.entity_id
_entity_poly.type
_entity_poly.pdbx_seq_one_letter_code
_entity_poly.pdbx_strand_id
1 'polypeptide(L)'
;MGCIFPTHAQEKRLPYPTDTVDGKIYYLYTVERSIGLYRISLNFGVTQEDILQANPHLQHQGLRFEEVIRIPSKQTVTPQKSTPIANKKQTRQEKRNRLVRFDNDSNNTHIDTLVLADTIHQDSLTNMDSTTIRLAYLLPLHTDVIKRDKNMERFYDFYAGSLIAIYEAQARGLHLDIYTYDIGKNAQRTKEVITNHPEIRQADAIIGPAYSQQVSVVLDSLRQDSIWCLIPFLSRVSGFDTNKCLIKFNPSEQVEADTLARYLAQRKDSVNCVLIEAKEGEIIPTGITAIHKALQQYEVPTSSISLKALLTDSIAHAFYADKENIIIFNTERYANLQAVMPHLITASTSYRTTLFSHYSWQNEKIVLPQLFTSVFTPTPTIPDTYQQLFEAYFNHELCSLQPRYDLLGYDLTSQLIHMLTHVNDTTGLWHTPWIGTQANIHYIQATPQSGYENQTIHIIHQ
;
A
#
# COMPACT_ATOMS: atom_id res chain seq x y z
N MET A 1 14.86 -52.35 14.33
CA MET A 1 15.40 -52.02 13.00
C MET A 1 14.92 -50.59 12.65
N GLY A 2 15.78 -49.62 12.88
CA GLY A 2 15.51 -48.22 12.56
C GLY A 2 16.22 -47.86 11.26
N CYS A 3 15.48 -47.40 10.29
CA CYS A 3 16.03 -46.81 9.06
C CYS A 3 16.27 -45.33 9.28
N ILE A 4 17.51 -44.94 9.35
CA ILE A 4 17.99 -43.56 9.31
C ILE A 4 18.10 -43.15 7.85
N PHE A 5 17.32 -42.19 7.40
CA PHE A 5 17.51 -41.53 6.11
C PHE A 5 18.42 -40.32 6.30
N PRO A 6 19.48 -40.16 5.51
CA PRO A 6 20.29 -38.95 5.54
C PRO A 6 19.62 -37.88 4.70
N THR A 7 19.21 -36.78 5.34
CA THR A 7 18.83 -35.52 4.68
C THR A 7 20.08 -34.84 4.13
N HIS A 8 20.36 -35.02 2.85
CA HIS A 8 21.31 -34.16 2.13
C HIS A 8 20.51 -32.92 1.63
N ALA A 9 20.66 -31.81 2.33
CA ALA A 9 20.32 -30.50 1.80
C ALA A 9 21.33 -30.20 0.67
N GLN A 10 20.88 -30.20 -0.57
CA GLN A 10 21.66 -29.68 -1.70
C GLN A 10 21.77 -28.17 -1.54
N GLU A 11 22.94 -27.68 -1.13
CA GLU A 11 23.26 -26.25 -1.14
C GLU A 11 23.26 -25.73 -2.59
N LYS A 12 22.32 -24.83 -2.89
CA LYS A 12 22.26 -24.12 -4.17
C LYS A 12 23.47 -23.21 -4.30
N ARG A 13 24.45 -23.57 -5.19
CA ARG A 13 25.57 -22.69 -5.53
C ARG A 13 25.02 -21.45 -6.26
N LEU A 14 25.27 -20.26 -5.71
CA LEU A 14 24.94 -19.02 -6.36
C LEU A 14 25.84 -18.79 -7.59
N PRO A 15 25.34 -18.22 -8.70
CA PRO A 15 26.06 -18.11 -9.99
C PRO A 15 27.09 -16.97 -10.04
N TYR A 16 27.70 -16.60 -8.90
CA TYR A 16 28.67 -15.51 -8.82
C TYR A 16 30.10 -16.01 -8.85
N PRO A 17 31.07 -15.30 -9.47
CA PRO A 17 32.47 -15.57 -9.35
C PRO A 17 32.90 -15.57 -7.88
N THR A 18 33.87 -16.40 -7.53
CA THR A 18 34.37 -16.50 -6.16
C THR A 18 35.83 -16.06 -6.07
N ASP A 19 36.19 -15.42 -4.94
CA ASP A 19 37.56 -15.10 -4.54
C ASP A 19 37.87 -15.75 -3.20
N THR A 20 39.13 -16.05 -2.93
CA THR A 20 39.56 -16.66 -1.65
C THR A 20 40.62 -15.77 -1.03
N VAL A 21 40.30 -15.20 0.14
CA VAL A 21 41.22 -14.39 0.91
C VAL A 21 41.33 -14.97 2.33
N ASP A 22 42.55 -15.24 2.77
CA ASP A 22 42.87 -15.82 4.09
C ASP A 22 42.10 -17.12 4.40
N GLY A 23 41.91 -17.98 3.38
CA GLY A 23 41.19 -19.25 3.53
C GLY A 23 39.67 -19.14 3.60
N LYS A 24 39.11 -17.96 3.46
CA LYS A 24 37.67 -17.71 3.38
C LYS A 24 37.25 -17.45 1.93
N ILE A 25 36.11 -18.03 1.54
CA ILE A 25 35.52 -17.84 0.21
C ILE A 25 34.58 -16.66 0.22
N TYR A 26 34.73 -15.80 -0.77
CA TYR A 26 33.87 -14.66 -1.00
C TYR A 26 33.27 -14.76 -2.41
N TYR A 27 31.97 -14.41 -2.53
CA TYR A 27 31.35 -14.13 -3.84
C TYR A 27 31.80 -12.74 -4.28
N LEU A 28 32.15 -12.56 -5.55
CA LEU A 28 32.40 -11.27 -6.15
C LEU A 28 31.10 -10.76 -6.77
N TYR A 29 30.54 -9.74 -6.17
CA TYR A 29 29.26 -9.15 -6.59
C TYR A 29 29.49 -7.77 -7.17
N THR A 30 29.05 -7.57 -8.42
CA THR A 30 29.05 -6.24 -9.05
C THR A 30 27.79 -5.50 -8.62
N VAL A 31 27.97 -4.35 -7.97
CA VAL A 31 26.85 -3.54 -7.44
C VAL A 31 26.02 -3.00 -8.59
N GLU A 32 24.77 -3.40 -8.60
CA GLU A 32 23.79 -2.93 -9.58
C GLU A 32 23.23 -1.54 -9.21
N ARG A 33 22.61 -0.86 -10.16
CA ARG A 33 21.99 0.45 -9.93
C ARG A 33 20.88 0.34 -8.90
N SER A 34 20.83 1.28 -7.95
CA SER A 34 19.80 1.39 -6.93
C SER A 34 19.71 0.21 -5.94
N ILE A 35 20.74 -0.64 -5.88
CA ILE A 35 20.85 -1.69 -4.87
C ILE A 35 21.61 -1.18 -3.64
N GLY A 36 21.04 -1.40 -2.43
CA GLY A 36 21.67 -1.06 -1.16
C GLY A 36 22.27 -2.29 -0.46
N LEU A 37 23.17 -2.06 0.52
CA LEU A 37 23.80 -3.12 1.34
C LEU A 37 22.79 -4.09 1.95
N TYR A 38 21.65 -3.58 2.40
CA TYR A 38 20.57 -4.40 2.96
C TYR A 38 20.03 -5.42 1.94
N ARG A 39 19.78 -4.97 0.71
CA ARG A 39 19.29 -5.87 -0.34
C ARG A 39 20.32 -6.93 -0.68
N ILE A 40 21.60 -6.54 -0.74
CA ILE A 40 22.70 -7.47 -0.99
C ILE A 40 22.81 -8.48 0.15
N SER A 41 22.72 -8.05 1.41
CA SER A 41 22.80 -8.92 2.58
C SER A 41 21.66 -9.98 2.57
N LEU A 42 20.45 -9.59 2.19
CA LEU A 42 19.33 -10.52 2.03
C LEU A 42 19.56 -11.53 0.91
N ASN A 43 20.01 -11.07 -0.27
CA ASN A 43 20.23 -11.92 -1.43
C ASN A 43 21.26 -13.01 -1.21
N PHE A 44 22.25 -12.75 -0.34
CA PHE A 44 23.33 -13.69 -0.03
C PHE A 44 23.16 -14.37 1.34
N GLY A 45 22.14 -14.00 2.12
CA GLY A 45 21.87 -14.56 3.44
C GLY A 45 22.98 -14.29 4.47
N VAL A 46 23.64 -13.12 4.38
CA VAL A 46 24.70 -12.64 5.28
C VAL A 46 24.26 -11.35 5.95
N THR A 47 24.92 -10.92 7.03
CA THR A 47 24.63 -9.65 7.67
C THR A 47 25.28 -8.48 6.92
N GLN A 48 24.77 -7.25 7.10
CA GLN A 48 25.43 -6.06 6.53
C GLN A 48 26.82 -5.84 7.15
N GLU A 49 26.96 -6.16 8.45
CA GLU A 49 28.24 -6.13 9.16
C GLU A 49 29.27 -7.07 8.50
N ASP A 50 28.87 -8.28 8.10
CA ASP A 50 29.76 -9.21 7.40
C ASP A 50 30.24 -8.65 6.07
N ILE A 51 29.34 -7.97 5.32
CA ILE A 51 29.69 -7.32 4.05
C ILE A 51 30.65 -6.16 4.29
N LEU A 52 30.38 -5.31 5.29
CA LEU A 52 31.25 -4.18 5.65
C LEU A 52 32.61 -4.63 6.14
N GLN A 53 32.71 -5.72 6.91
CA GLN A 53 33.98 -6.31 7.32
C GLN A 53 34.79 -6.85 6.13
N ALA A 54 34.11 -7.43 5.15
CA ALA A 54 34.75 -7.91 3.93
C ALA A 54 35.17 -6.77 2.98
N ASN A 55 34.60 -5.58 3.15
CA ASN A 55 34.82 -4.38 2.33
C ASN A 55 34.94 -3.12 3.20
N PRO A 56 36.03 -2.91 3.94
CA PRO A 56 36.15 -1.83 4.91
C PRO A 56 35.96 -0.41 4.35
N HIS A 57 36.26 -0.20 3.06
CA HIS A 57 36.07 1.06 2.39
C HIS A 57 34.60 1.51 2.31
N LEU A 58 33.65 0.56 2.33
CA LEU A 58 32.22 0.86 2.29
C LEU A 58 31.70 1.57 3.55
N GLN A 59 32.43 1.47 4.67
CA GLN A 59 32.06 2.18 5.92
C GLN A 59 32.15 3.71 5.77
N HIS A 60 33.02 4.18 4.86
CA HIS A 60 33.28 5.62 4.69
C HIS A 60 32.81 6.18 3.34
N GLN A 61 32.67 5.32 2.33
CA GLN A 61 32.41 5.77 0.96
C GLN A 61 31.03 5.33 0.42
N GLY A 62 30.33 4.41 1.11
CA GLY A 62 29.11 3.78 0.63
C GLY A 62 29.29 2.95 -0.63
N LEU A 63 28.22 2.30 -1.11
CA LEU A 63 28.22 1.50 -2.34
C LEU A 63 28.23 2.40 -3.59
N ARG A 64 29.04 2.02 -4.56
CA ARG A 64 29.07 2.68 -5.89
C ARG A 64 28.54 1.75 -6.98
N PHE A 65 27.82 2.29 -7.91
CA PHE A 65 27.36 1.54 -9.09
C PHE A 65 28.55 0.96 -9.89
N GLU A 66 28.42 -0.30 -10.32
CA GLU A 66 29.45 -1.08 -11.01
C GLU A 66 30.70 -1.42 -10.15
N GLU A 67 30.72 -1.10 -8.88
CA GLU A 67 31.76 -1.55 -7.97
C GLU A 67 31.64 -3.04 -7.70
N VAL A 68 32.77 -3.73 -7.67
CA VAL A 68 32.80 -5.16 -7.30
C VAL A 68 33.14 -5.27 -5.83
N ILE A 69 32.21 -5.84 -5.05
CA ILE A 69 32.37 -6.07 -3.61
C ILE A 69 32.45 -7.55 -3.27
N ARG A 70 33.09 -7.86 -2.14
CA ARG A 70 33.22 -9.21 -1.60
C ARG A 70 32.08 -9.52 -0.65
N ILE A 71 31.37 -10.61 -0.89
CA ILE A 71 30.29 -11.10 -0.03
C ILE A 71 30.74 -12.42 0.60
N PRO A 72 30.81 -12.54 1.95
CA PRO A 72 31.24 -13.77 2.62
C PRO A 72 30.38 -14.97 2.23
N SER A 73 31.03 -16.10 1.88
CA SER A 73 30.35 -17.39 1.67
C SER A 73 30.33 -18.18 2.97
N LYS A 74 29.23 -18.87 3.26
CA LYS A 74 29.12 -19.79 4.41
C LYS A 74 29.87 -21.09 4.22
N GLN A 75 30.57 -21.28 3.08
CA GLN A 75 31.32 -22.50 2.76
C GLN A 75 32.76 -22.43 3.28
N THR A 76 33.19 -23.47 4.01
CA THR A 76 34.56 -23.68 4.45
C THR A 76 35.32 -24.57 3.44
N VAL A 77 36.54 -24.19 3.10
CA VAL A 77 37.37 -24.88 2.09
C VAL A 77 37.99 -26.17 2.63
N THR A 78 37.80 -27.27 1.91
CA THR A 78 38.73 -28.43 1.95
C THR A 78 39.71 -28.27 0.77
N PRO A 79 41.02 -28.40 0.94
CA PRO A 79 41.99 -28.04 -0.11
C PRO A 79 42.07 -29.09 -1.22
N GLN A 80 41.76 -28.67 -2.45
CA GLN A 80 42.18 -29.45 -3.66
C GLN A 80 42.92 -28.56 -4.65
N LYS A 81 43.97 -29.19 -5.22
CA LYS A 81 45.03 -28.64 -6.05
C LYS A 81 44.52 -27.99 -7.35
N SER A 82 45.19 -26.93 -7.70
CA SER A 82 45.05 -26.09 -8.89
C SER A 82 45.51 -26.73 -10.20
N THR A 83 44.80 -26.42 -11.29
CA THR A 83 45.38 -26.35 -12.65
C THR A 83 44.80 -25.10 -13.37
N PRO A 84 45.63 -24.37 -14.15
CA PRO A 84 45.25 -23.04 -14.67
C PRO A 84 44.61 -23.18 -16.05
N ILE A 85 43.57 -22.38 -16.31
CA ILE A 85 43.00 -22.22 -17.66
C ILE A 85 43.01 -20.76 -18.06
N ALA A 86 43.46 -20.57 -19.29
CA ALA A 86 43.89 -19.37 -19.96
C ALA A 86 42.81 -18.30 -20.23
N ASN A 87 43.26 -17.04 -20.22
CA ASN A 87 42.60 -15.85 -20.70
C ASN A 87 42.05 -15.98 -22.13
N LYS A 88 40.79 -15.63 -22.34
CA LYS A 88 40.30 -15.09 -23.63
C LYS A 88 39.66 -13.72 -23.40
N LYS A 89 40.35 -12.71 -23.95
CA LYS A 89 39.84 -11.35 -24.11
C LYS A 89 38.61 -11.40 -25.03
N GLN A 90 37.47 -10.90 -24.55
CA GLN A 90 36.37 -10.52 -25.42
C GLN A 90 36.10 -9.03 -25.31
N THR A 91 35.88 -8.44 -26.46
CA THR A 91 35.90 -7.03 -26.84
C THR A 91 34.71 -6.28 -26.25
N ARG A 92 35.05 -5.07 -25.82
CA ARG A 92 34.22 -4.06 -25.16
C ARG A 92 33.39 -3.31 -26.21
N GLN A 93 32.20 -3.78 -26.62
CA GLN A 93 31.29 -2.97 -27.44
C GLN A 93 29.78 -3.31 -27.40
N GLU A 94 29.29 -4.22 -26.52
CA GLU A 94 27.86 -4.56 -26.49
C GLU A 94 27.22 -4.54 -25.08
N LYS A 95 27.52 -3.53 -24.27
CA LYS A 95 26.83 -3.31 -22.99
C LYS A 95 26.39 -1.87 -22.80
N ARG A 96 25.70 -1.35 -23.79
CA ARG A 96 24.91 -0.12 -23.62
C ARG A 96 23.49 -0.45 -24.04
N ASN A 97 22.58 -0.46 -23.11
CA ASN A 97 21.13 -0.65 -23.11
C ASN A 97 20.71 -2.00 -22.50
N ARG A 98 20.74 -2.07 -21.19
CA ARG A 98 19.88 -2.95 -20.39
C ARG A 98 19.21 -2.11 -19.31
N LEU A 99 18.26 -1.32 -19.68
CA LEU A 99 17.03 -1.11 -18.92
C LEU A 99 16.39 -2.48 -18.76
N VAL A 100 15.84 -2.78 -17.60
CA VAL A 100 15.26 -4.09 -17.28
C VAL A 100 14.30 -4.50 -18.40
N ARG A 101 14.82 -5.17 -19.43
CA ARG A 101 14.09 -6.00 -20.36
C ARG A 101 14.13 -7.38 -19.78
N PHE A 102 12.97 -7.90 -19.42
CA PHE A 102 12.81 -9.33 -19.25
C PHE A 102 12.94 -9.95 -20.64
N ASP A 103 14.12 -10.44 -20.97
CA ASP A 103 14.34 -11.16 -22.22
C ASP A 103 13.61 -12.51 -22.12
N ASN A 104 12.63 -12.69 -23.00
CA ASN A 104 12.08 -13.97 -23.37
C ASN A 104 13.16 -14.80 -24.06
N ASP A 105 13.94 -15.54 -23.31
CA ASP A 105 14.73 -16.64 -23.86
C ASP A 105 14.07 -17.95 -23.47
N SER A 106 13.40 -18.50 -24.47
CA SER A 106 12.83 -19.82 -24.56
C SER A 106 13.91 -20.89 -24.30
N ASN A 107 13.81 -21.56 -23.14
CA ASN A 107 14.20 -22.97 -23.04
C ASN A 107 13.30 -23.68 -22.03
N ASN A 108 12.30 -24.30 -22.61
CA ASN A 108 11.65 -25.57 -22.26
C ASN A 108 11.71 -25.99 -20.80
N THR A 109 10.71 -25.55 -20.02
CA THR A 109 10.09 -26.41 -19.02
C THR A 109 8.60 -26.30 -19.21
N HIS A 110 7.97 -27.42 -19.55
CA HIS A 110 6.53 -27.58 -19.59
C HIS A 110 5.92 -27.09 -18.27
N ILE A 111 5.29 -25.93 -18.30
CA ILE A 111 4.26 -25.57 -17.34
C ILE A 111 2.96 -25.87 -18.05
N ASP A 112 2.27 -26.92 -17.58
CA ASP A 112 0.93 -27.22 -18.01
C ASP A 112 0.07 -25.96 -17.92
N THR A 113 -0.53 -25.64 -19.04
CA THR A 113 -1.50 -24.55 -19.17
C THR A 113 -2.71 -24.86 -18.29
N LEU A 114 -2.69 -24.42 -17.04
CA LEU A 114 -3.88 -24.36 -16.22
C LEU A 114 -4.79 -23.30 -16.82
N VAL A 115 -5.83 -23.77 -17.44
CA VAL A 115 -6.98 -22.99 -17.93
C VAL A 115 -7.54 -22.23 -16.73
N LEU A 116 -7.28 -20.93 -16.68
CA LEU A 116 -7.98 -20.01 -15.79
C LEU A 116 -9.43 -19.93 -16.23
N ALA A 117 -10.30 -20.61 -15.48
CA ALA A 117 -11.74 -20.44 -15.61
C ALA A 117 -12.14 -19.09 -15.01
N ASP A 118 -12.59 -18.23 -15.91
CA ASP A 118 -13.58 -17.19 -15.80
C ASP A 118 -13.83 -16.50 -14.46
N THR A 119 -13.29 -15.30 -14.30
CA THR A 119 -14.07 -14.06 -14.07
C THR A 119 -13.12 -12.84 -14.14
N ILE A 120 -12.42 -12.67 -15.24
CA ILE A 120 -11.82 -11.39 -15.61
C ILE A 120 -12.55 -10.98 -16.88
N HIS A 121 -13.10 -9.78 -16.90
CA HIS A 121 -13.65 -9.18 -18.10
C HIS A 121 -12.63 -9.32 -19.23
N GLN A 122 -12.93 -10.25 -20.14
CA GLN A 122 -12.19 -10.46 -21.36
C GLN A 122 -12.70 -9.40 -22.35
N ASP A 123 -12.29 -8.14 -22.08
CA ASP A 123 -12.46 -7.11 -23.09
C ASP A 123 -11.52 -7.42 -24.24
N SER A 124 -12.12 -7.68 -25.38
CA SER A 124 -11.44 -7.91 -26.65
C SER A 124 -10.47 -6.77 -26.93
N LEU A 125 -9.18 -7.07 -26.87
CA LEU A 125 -8.08 -6.22 -27.33
C LEU A 125 -8.14 -6.08 -28.86
N THR A 126 -9.13 -5.34 -29.36
CA THR A 126 -9.21 -4.96 -30.76
C THR A 126 -8.66 -3.54 -30.92
N ASN A 127 -7.49 -3.43 -31.56
CA ASN A 127 -6.80 -2.17 -31.95
C ASN A 127 -6.26 -1.31 -30.80
N MET A 128 -5.28 -1.80 -30.07
CA MET A 128 -4.40 -0.92 -29.33
C MET A 128 -3.29 -0.42 -30.29
N ASP A 129 -3.37 0.84 -30.72
CA ASP A 129 -2.18 1.58 -31.13
C ASP A 129 -1.17 1.46 -29.99
N SER A 130 0.10 1.17 -30.31
CA SER A 130 1.17 0.86 -29.34
C SER A 130 1.61 2.11 -28.56
N THR A 131 0.69 2.75 -27.86
CA THR A 131 0.98 3.88 -26.98
C THR A 131 1.59 3.37 -25.67
N THR A 132 2.82 3.79 -25.40
CA THR A 132 3.50 3.49 -24.13
C THR A 132 2.88 4.31 -23.01
N ILE A 133 2.42 3.67 -21.95
CA ILE A 133 1.92 4.35 -20.74
C ILE A 133 3.10 4.65 -19.81
N ARG A 134 3.21 5.90 -19.36
CA ARG A 134 4.29 6.39 -18.49
C ARG A 134 3.76 6.65 -17.10
N LEU A 135 4.26 5.92 -16.10
CA LEU A 135 3.89 6.09 -14.70
C LEU A 135 5.07 6.60 -13.88
N ALA A 136 4.86 7.64 -13.09
CA ALA A 136 5.85 8.15 -12.15
C ALA A 136 5.41 7.90 -10.70
N TYR A 137 6.19 7.15 -9.92
CA TYR A 137 5.99 6.95 -8.49
C TYR A 137 6.80 7.99 -7.72
N LEU A 138 6.10 8.87 -7.00
CA LEU A 138 6.69 9.84 -6.08
C LEU A 138 6.38 9.40 -4.65
N LEU A 139 7.23 8.55 -4.08
CA LEU A 139 6.98 7.89 -2.79
C LEU A 139 8.09 8.22 -1.78
N PRO A 140 7.77 8.29 -0.47
CA PRO A 140 8.78 8.48 0.57
C PRO A 140 9.43 7.14 0.91
N LEU A 141 10.25 6.62 0.02
CA LEU A 141 10.89 5.31 0.17
C LEU A 141 12.02 5.31 1.19
N HIS A 142 12.55 6.48 1.58
CA HIS A 142 13.64 6.59 2.58
C HIS A 142 14.81 5.65 2.27
N THR A 143 15.28 5.67 1.04
CA THR A 143 16.39 4.82 0.57
C THR A 143 17.70 5.12 1.27
N ASP A 144 17.81 6.28 1.91
CA ASP A 144 18.94 6.77 2.71
C ASP A 144 18.90 6.29 4.18
N VAL A 145 17.81 5.63 4.63
CA VAL A 145 17.65 5.18 6.02
C VAL A 145 17.96 3.70 6.14
N ILE A 146 18.95 3.36 7.00
CA ILE A 146 19.41 1.97 7.20
C ILE A 146 18.34 1.13 7.91
N LYS A 147 17.69 1.68 8.94
CA LYS A 147 16.64 0.99 9.70
C LYS A 147 15.32 1.74 9.56
N ARG A 148 14.37 1.15 8.87
CA ARG A 148 13.03 1.69 8.67
C ARG A 148 12.10 1.25 9.78
N ASP A 149 11.18 2.13 10.15
CA ASP A 149 10.04 1.78 10.97
C ASP A 149 8.86 1.26 10.11
N LYS A 150 7.84 0.70 10.74
CA LYS A 150 6.64 0.20 10.04
C LYS A 150 5.94 1.27 9.20
N ASN A 151 6.01 2.54 9.60
CA ASN A 151 5.41 3.63 8.84
C ASN A 151 6.14 3.92 7.54
N MET A 152 7.44 3.62 7.48
CA MET A 152 8.25 3.74 6.27
C MET A 152 8.09 2.47 5.42
N GLU A 153 8.08 1.29 6.03
CA GLU A 153 7.98 0.01 5.33
C GLU A 153 6.70 -0.12 4.50
N ARG A 154 5.59 0.47 4.94
CA ARG A 154 4.33 0.46 4.17
C ARG A 154 4.45 0.98 2.73
N PHE A 155 5.39 1.89 2.46
CA PHE A 155 5.60 2.42 1.10
C PHE A 155 6.38 1.44 0.22
N TYR A 156 7.21 0.60 0.83
CA TYR A 156 7.87 -0.50 0.12
C TYR A 156 6.87 -1.59 -0.22
N ASP A 157 6.05 -2.00 0.76
CA ASP A 157 4.98 -2.97 0.50
C ASP A 157 4.07 -2.47 -0.63
N PHE A 158 3.62 -1.21 -0.54
CA PHE A 158 2.80 -0.59 -1.58
C PHE A 158 3.49 -0.65 -2.96
N TYR A 159 4.76 -0.29 -3.03
CA TYR A 159 5.49 -0.31 -4.29
C TYR A 159 5.75 -1.75 -4.79
N ALA A 160 5.99 -2.71 -3.91
CA ALA A 160 6.13 -4.11 -4.26
C ALA A 160 4.87 -4.67 -4.94
N GLY A 161 3.69 -4.39 -4.37
CA GLY A 161 2.42 -4.75 -4.99
C GLY A 161 2.18 -4.05 -6.32
N SER A 162 2.54 -2.76 -6.41
CA SER A 162 2.48 -2.02 -7.68
C SER A 162 3.33 -2.67 -8.78
N LEU A 163 4.52 -3.17 -8.45
CA LEU A 163 5.40 -3.86 -9.41
C LEU A 163 4.79 -5.16 -9.93
N ILE A 164 4.02 -5.89 -9.12
CA ILE A 164 3.29 -7.08 -9.58
C ILE A 164 2.20 -6.68 -10.59
N ALA A 165 1.43 -5.64 -10.31
CA ALA A 165 0.42 -5.12 -11.24
C ALA A 165 1.03 -4.70 -12.59
N ILE A 166 2.18 -4.03 -12.55
CA ILE A 166 2.94 -3.64 -13.74
C ILE A 166 3.41 -4.87 -14.51
N TYR A 167 3.98 -5.86 -13.81
CA TYR A 167 4.42 -7.10 -14.43
C TYR A 167 3.29 -7.82 -15.15
N GLU A 168 2.12 -7.94 -14.51
CA GLU A 168 0.95 -8.56 -15.13
C GLU A 168 0.42 -7.76 -16.32
N ALA A 169 0.45 -6.43 -16.26
CA ALA A 169 0.05 -5.58 -17.38
C ALA A 169 1.00 -5.75 -18.57
N GLN A 170 2.30 -5.80 -18.33
CA GLN A 170 3.31 -6.08 -19.36
C GLN A 170 3.18 -7.48 -19.94
N ALA A 171 2.87 -8.49 -19.11
CA ALA A 171 2.61 -9.85 -19.57
C ALA A 171 1.37 -9.95 -20.50
N ARG A 172 0.40 -9.03 -20.34
CA ARG A 172 -0.74 -8.87 -21.27
C ARG A 172 -0.42 -8.07 -22.54
N GLY A 173 0.83 -7.65 -22.73
CA GLY A 173 1.29 -6.93 -23.93
C GLY A 173 1.24 -5.41 -23.86
N LEU A 174 0.98 -4.82 -22.68
CA LEU A 174 1.04 -3.38 -22.50
C LEU A 174 2.49 -2.89 -22.42
N HIS A 175 2.77 -1.76 -23.05
CA HIS A 175 4.07 -1.09 -22.96
C HIS A 175 4.03 -0.04 -21.84
N LEU A 176 4.86 -0.23 -20.82
CA LEU A 176 4.89 0.62 -19.63
C LEU A 176 6.31 1.13 -19.37
N ASP A 177 6.47 2.46 -19.28
CA ASP A 177 7.67 3.12 -18.77
C ASP A 177 7.43 3.55 -17.33
N ILE A 178 8.25 3.06 -16.42
CA ILE A 178 8.08 3.29 -14.98
C ILE A 178 9.25 4.10 -14.45
N TYR A 179 8.93 5.24 -13.84
CA TYR A 179 9.86 6.13 -13.17
C TYR A 179 9.58 6.12 -11.67
N THR A 180 10.57 5.88 -10.82
CA THR A 180 10.37 5.83 -9.37
C THR A 180 11.38 6.69 -8.66
N TYR A 181 10.88 7.62 -7.83
CA TYR A 181 11.67 8.59 -7.12
C TYR A 181 11.37 8.56 -5.63
N ASP A 182 12.42 8.50 -4.82
CA ASP A 182 12.33 8.71 -3.39
C ASP A 182 12.30 10.21 -3.07
N ILE A 183 11.12 10.69 -2.67
CA ILE A 183 10.89 12.09 -2.33
C ILE A 183 11.02 12.38 -0.83
N GLY A 184 11.34 11.36 0.00
CA GLY A 184 11.40 11.51 1.46
C GLY A 184 10.11 12.07 2.05
N LYS A 185 10.21 12.82 3.16
CA LYS A 185 9.05 13.40 3.87
C LYS A 185 8.84 14.90 3.64
N ASN A 186 9.82 15.61 3.09
CA ASN A 186 9.76 17.08 3.05
C ASN A 186 9.44 17.62 1.65
N ALA A 187 8.81 18.79 1.61
CA ALA A 187 8.39 19.47 0.40
C ALA A 187 9.59 19.92 -0.46
N GLN A 188 10.71 20.29 0.15
CA GLN A 188 11.88 20.76 -0.57
C GLN A 188 12.50 19.66 -1.44
N ARG A 189 12.68 18.45 -0.88
CA ARG A 189 13.19 17.29 -1.66
C ARG A 189 12.25 16.93 -2.80
N THR A 190 10.93 17.02 -2.58
CA THR A 190 9.94 16.80 -3.64
C THR A 190 10.14 17.78 -4.80
N LYS A 191 10.33 19.08 -4.50
CA LYS A 191 10.59 20.10 -5.49
C LYS A 191 11.89 19.86 -6.25
N GLU A 192 12.95 19.49 -5.55
CA GLU A 192 14.26 19.17 -6.14
C GLU A 192 14.15 17.98 -7.10
N VAL A 193 13.45 16.90 -6.70
CA VAL A 193 13.22 15.73 -7.55
C VAL A 193 12.49 16.13 -8.84
N ILE A 194 11.37 16.88 -8.74
CA ILE A 194 10.60 17.29 -9.93
C ILE A 194 11.44 18.23 -10.84
N THR A 195 12.28 19.07 -10.25
CA THR A 195 13.13 19.99 -11.02
C THR A 195 14.25 19.27 -11.76
N ASN A 196 14.88 18.28 -11.12
CA ASN A 196 16.02 17.55 -11.66
C ASN A 196 15.63 16.40 -12.60
N HIS A 197 14.36 16.01 -12.62
CA HIS A 197 13.83 14.91 -13.41
C HIS A 197 12.70 15.36 -14.34
N PRO A 198 13.02 15.99 -15.48
CA PRO A 198 12.03 16.53 -16.40
C PRO A 198 11.14 15.45 -17.03
N GLU A 199 11.54 14.17 -17.01
CA GLU A 199 10.75 13.03 -17.47
C GLU A 199 9.47 12.84 -16.66
N ILE A 200 9.39 13.35 -15.42
CA ILE A 200 8.17 13.34 -14.61
C ILE A 200 7.04 14.11 -15.33
N ARG A 201 7.38 15.18 -16.07
CA ARG A 201 6.41 15.97 -16.85
C ARG A 201 5.88 15.26 -18.09
N GLN A 202 6.51 14.14 -18.46
CA GLN A 202 6.09 13.30 -19.58
C GLN A 202 5.26 12.10 -19.13
N ALA A 203 5.05 11.95 -17.82
CA ALA A 203 4.21 10.89 -17.28
C ALA A 203 2.73 11.11 -17.60
N ASP A 204 2.03 10.05 -17.93
CA ASP A 204 0.57 10.05 -18.08
C ASP A 204 -0.11 10.12 -16.71
N ALA A 205 0.53 9.50 -15.70
CA ALA A 205 0.06 9.60 -14.32
C ALA A 205 1.21 9.54 -13.29
N ILE A 206 0.97 10.22 -12.15
CA ILE A 206 1.80 10.18 -10.96
C ILE A 206 1.06 9.42 -9.87
N ILE A 207 1.73 8.51 -9.17
CA ILE A 207 1.25 7.81 -7.98
C ILE A 207 2.00 8.32 -6.76
N GLY A 208 1.27 8.89 -5.83
CA GLY A 208 1.79 9.71 -4.73
C GLY A 208 1.53 11.20 -5.00
N PRO A 209 2.08 12.07 -4.14
CA PRO A 209 2.88 11.80 -2.94
C PRO A 209 2.04 11.30 -1.75
N ALA A 210 2.73 11.02 -0.62
CA ALA A 210 2.09 10.47 0.56
C ALA A 210 1.75 11.50 1.64
N TYR A 211 2.30 12.72 1.59
CA TYR A 211 2.12 13.73 2.62
C TYR A 211 1.55 15.03 2.05
N SER A 212 0.64 15.68 2.79
CA SER A 212 -0.12 16.86 2.32
C SER A 212 0.77 18.00 1.80
N GLN A 213 1.87 18.30 2.50
CA GLN A 213 2.79 19.35 2.09
C GLN A 213 3.50 19.06 0.76
N GLN A 214 3.66 17.80 0.40
CA GLN A 214 4.25 17.38 -0.87
C GLN A 214 3.24 17.48 -2.02
N VAL A 215 1.95 17.23 -1.74
CA VAL A 215 0.88 17.37 -2.74
C VAL A 215 0.86 18.79 -3.30
N SER A 216 0.88 19.80 -2.43
CA SER A 216 0.91 21.21 -2.89
C SER A 216 2.10 21.48 -3.81
N VAL A 217 3.29 20.96 -3.49
CA VAL A 217 4.49 21.13 -4.33
C VAL A 217 4.33 20.45 -5.69
N VAL A 218 3.80 19.22 -5.73
CA VAL A 218 3.54 18.51 -6.99
C VAL A 218 2.56 19.31 -7.86
N LEU A 219 1.43 19.74 -7.29
CA LEU A 219 0.41 20.49 -8.01
C LEU A 219 0.91 21.83 -8.52
N ASP A 220 1.67 22.57 -7.71
CA ASP A 220 2.23 23.86 -8.14
C ASP A 220 3.31 23.70 -9.23
N SER A 221 4.12 22.64 -9.12
CA SER A 221 5.20 22.37 -10.08
C SER A 221 4.68 21.87 -11.43
N LEU A 222 3.53 21.20 -11.46
CA LEU A 222 2.95 20.54 -12.64
C LEU A 222 1.60 21.15 -13.06
N ARG A 223 1.30 22.37 -12.61
CA ARG A 223 0.00 23.04 -12.83
C ARG A 223 -0.42 23.16 -14.30
N GLN A 224 0.55 23.26 -15.21
CA GLN A 224 0.29 23.41 -16.65
C GLN A 224 0.25 22.07 -17.40
N ASP A 225 0.65 21.00 -16.70
CA ASP A 225 0.70 19.67 -17.26
C ASP A 225 -0.61 18.93 -16.94
N SER A 226 -1.24 18.31 -17.92
CA SER A 226 -2.47 17.53 -17.75
C SER A 226 -2.16 16.11 -17.28
N ILE A 227 -1.37 15.97 -16.21
CA ILE A 227 -0.92 14.70 -15.66
C ILE A 227 -1.90 14.25 -14.58
N TRP A 228 -2.39 13.01 -14.66
CA TRP A 228 -3.20 12.42 -13.60
C TRP A 228 -2.37 12.24 -12.33
N CYS A 229 -2.93 12.57 -11.19
CA CYS A 229 -2.24 12.45 -9.90
C CYS A 229 -3.07 11.64 -8.93
N LEU A 230 -2.71 10.36 -8.76
CA LEU A 230 -3.36 9.44 -7.81
C LEU A 230 -2.73 9.60 -6.43
N ILE A 231 -3.53 10.01 -5.45
CA ILE A 231 -3.15 10.19 -4.05
C ILE A 231 -3.66 9.01 -3.22
N PRO A 232 -2.79 8.05 -2.87
CA PRO A 232 -3.23 6.80 -2.23
C PRO A 232 -3.41 6.88 -0.72
N PHE A 233 -2.80 7.88 -0.03
CA PHE A 233 -2.66 7.84 1.43
C PHE A 233 -3.35 8.98 2.18
N LEU A 234 -3.99 9.92 1.48
CA LEU A 234 -4.61 11.10 2.10
C LEU A 234 -6.11 11.16 1.83
N SER A 235 -6.89 11.43 2.88
CA SER A 235 -8.33 11.73 2.78
C SER A 235 -8.61 13.21 2.52
N ARG A 236 -7.70 14.10 2.93
CA ARG A 236 -7.77 15.54 2.68
C ARG A 236 -6.65 15.97 1.76
N VAL A 237 -7.00 16.54 0.60
CA VAL A 237 -6.05 16.92 -0.44
C VAL A 237 -6.32 18.37 -0.81
N SER A 238 -5.32 19.25 -0.61
CA SER A 238 -5.41 20.66 -1.01
C SER A 238 -5.55 20.78 -2.53
N GLY A 239 -6.42 21.71 -2.97
CA GLY A 239 -6.66 21.94 -4.40
C GLY A 239 -7.55 20.87 -5.07
N PHE A 240 -8.10 19.93 -4.31
CA PHE A 240 -8.95 18.86 -4.84
C PHE A 240 -10.18 19.40 -5.60
N ASP A 241 -10.83 20.44 -5.08
CA ASP A 241 -12.05 21.01 -5.66
C ASP A 241 -11.81 21.82 -6.96
N THR A 242 -10.55 22.06 -7.30
CA THR A 242 -10.15 22.91 -8.45
C THR A 242 -9.19 22.25 -9.41
N ASN A 243 -8.89 20.96 -9.23
CA ASN A 243 -8.00 20.22 -10.10
C ASN A 243 -8.61 18.89 -10.53
N LYS A 244 -9.13 18.86 -11.76
CA LYS A 244 -9.79 17.71 -12.37
C LYS A 244 -8.89 16.49 -12.61
N CYS A 245 -7.56 16.64 -12.55
CA CYS A 245 -6.61 15.55 -12.75
C CYS A 245 -6.23 14.86 -11.42
N LEU A 246 -6.77 15.29 -10.28
CA LEU A 246 -6.56 14.62 -9.00
C LEU A 246 -7.48 13.41 -8.86
N ILE A 247 -6.90 12.32 -8.39
CA ILE A 247 -7.61 11.09 -8.02
C ILE A 247 -7.28 10.78 -6.56
N LYS A 248 -8.28 10.74 -5.71
CA LYS A 248 -8.13 10.50 -4.27
C LYS A 248 -8.72 9.15 -3.90
N PHE A 249 -7.86 8.24 -3.41
CA PHE A 249 -8.30 6.90 -3.01
C PHE A 249 -9.06 6.91 -1.68
N ASN A 250 -8.51 7.56 -0.64
CA ASN A 250 -9.20 7.62 0.64
C ASN A 250 -10.37 8.59 0.58
N PRO A 251 -11.59 8.15 0.87
CA PRO A 251 -12.78 9.00 0.95
C PRO A 251 -12.62 10.13 1.98
N SER A 252 -13.38 11.19 1.80
CA SER A 252 -13.51 12.25 2.80
C SER A 252 -14.37 11.78 3.97
N GLU A 253 -14.21 12.46 5.09
CA GLU A 253 -15.06 12.25 6.28
C GLU A 253 -16.55 12.43 5.98
N GLN A 254 -16.89 13.25 4.98
CA GLN A 254 -18.29 13.43 4.54
C GLN A 254 -18.82 12.15 3.86
N VAL A 255 -18.04 11.54 2.96
CA VAL A 255 -18.42 10.29 2.28
C VAL A 255 -18.60 9.16 3.29
N GLU A 256 -17.69 9.06 4.27
CA GLU A 256 -17.80 8.07 5.35
C GLU A 256 -19.06 8.28 6.19
N ALA A 257 -19.31 9.54 6.60
CA ALA A 257 -20.48 9.92 7.39
C ALA A 257 -21.80 9.67 6.65
N ASP A 258 -21.86 10.04 5.37
CA ASP A 258 -23.07 9.82 4.56
C ASP A 258 -23.34 8.33 4.34
N THR A 259 -22.29 7.53 4.18
CA THR A 259 -22.43 6.08 4.00
C THR A 259 -22.92 5.41 5.29
N LEU A 260 -22.34 5.79 6.43
CA LEU A 260 -22.80 5.31 7.75
C LEU A 260 -24.26 5.71 8.00
N ALA A 261 -24.60 6.99 7.79
CA ALA A 261 -25.94 7.48 8.05
C ALA A 261 -26.98 6.84 7.14
N ARG A 262 -26.70 6.65 5.85
CA ARG A 262 -27.57 5.91 4.92
C ARG A 262 -27.79 4.46 5.35
N TYR A 263 -26.74 3.79 5.79
CA TYR A 263 -26.85 2.42 6.31
C TYR A 263 -27.75 2.36 7.54
N LEU A 264 -27.58 3.28 8.49
CA LEU A 264 -28.42 3.36 9.70
C LEU A 264 -29.86 3.80 9.40
N ALA A 265 -30.07 4.69 8.44
CA ALA A 265 -31.40 5.15 8.01
C ALA A 265 -32.25 4.00 7.43
N GLN A 266 -31.66 3.04 6.73
CA GLN A 266 -32.36 1.84 6.27
C GLN A 266 -32.88 0.96 7.42
N ARG A 267 -32.38 1.17 8.62
CA ARG A 267 -32.68 0.42 9.85
C ARG A 267 -33.29 1.32 10.94
N LYS A 268 -33.79 2.52 10.61
CA LYS A 268 -34.20 3.56 11.57
C LYS A 268 -35.27 3.11 12.58
N ASP A 269 -36.10 2.13 12.23
CA ASP A 269 -37.10 1.61 13.13
C ASP A 269 -36.50 0.65 14.19
N SER A 270 -35.32 0.08 13.95
CA SER A 270 -34.65 -0.90 14.77
C SER A 270 -33.34 -0.41 15.41
N VAL A 271 -32.89 0.81 15.10
CA VAL A 271 -31.66 1.41 15.65
C VAL A 271 -31.96 2.71 16.38
N ASN A 272 -31.10 3.06 17.32
CA ASN A 272 -31.01 4.37 17.97
C ASN A 272 -29.53 4.73 18.12
N CYS A 273 -29.12 5.89 17.65
CA CYS A 273 -27.76 6.37 17.84
C CYS A 273 -27.63 7.12 19.16
N VAL A 274 -26.80 6.60 20.05
CA VAL A 274 -26.53 7.21 21.36
C VAL A 274 -25.25 8.03 21.26
N LEU A 275 -25.38 9.36 21.21
CA LEU A 275 -24.26 10.27 21.11
C LEU A 275 -23.69 10.55 22.49
N ILE A 276 -22.45 10.11 22.75
CA ILE A 276 -21.75 10.40 24.01
C ILE A 276 -21.05 11.73 23.89
N GLU A 277 -21.51 12.74 24.64
CA GLU A 277 -20.96 14.08 24.60
C GLU A 277 -19.51 14.10 25.07
N ALA A 278 -18.68 14.90 24.39
CA ALA A 278 -17.32 15.19 24.81
C ALA A 278 -17.30 15.92 26.15
N LYS A 279 -16.19 15.87 26.86
CA LYS A 279 -16.00 16.71 28.06
C LYS A 279 -16.07 18.20 27.67
N GLU A 280 -16.56 18.99 28.61
CA GLU A 280 -16.61 20.44 28.43
C GLU A 280 -15.23 20.99 28.03
N GLY A 281 -15.19 21.77 26.95
CA GLY A 281 -13.95 22.34 26.36
C GLY A 281 -13.19 21.41 25.43
N GLU A 282 -13.62 20.16 25.20
CA GLU A 282 -13.05 19.32 24.15
C GLU A 282 -13.57 19.70 22.75
N ILE A 283 -12.66 19.74 21.79
CA ILE A 283 -13.01 19.97 20.39
C ILE A 283 -13.52 18.65 19.79
N ILE A 284 -14.73 18.69 19.23
CA ILE A 284 -15.28 17.54 18.49
C ILE A 284 -14.55 17.41 17.16
N PRO A 285 -13.98 16.24 16.84
CA PRO A 285 -13.32 15.99 15.55
C PRO A 285 -14.26 16.25 14.37
N THR A 286 -13.71 16.72 13.26
CA THR A 286 -14.50 17.06 12.06
C THR A 286 -15.26 15.88 11.49
N GLY A 287 -14.69 14.68 11.53
CA GLY A 287 -15.36 13.44 11.11
C GLY A 287 -16.60 13.13 11.94
N ILE A 288 -16.54 13.30 13.26
CA ILE A 288 -17.69 13.12 14.15
C ILE A 288 -18.76 14.20 13.88
N THR A 289 -18.34 15.44 13.64
CA THR A 289 -19.26 16.51 13.24
C THR A 289 -19.96 16.19 11.92
N ALA A 290 -19.26 15.59 10.96
CA ALA A 290 -19.84 15.13 9.71
C ALA A 290 -20.87 14.01 9.94
N ILE A 291 -20.55 13.03 10.82
CA ILE A 291 -21.49 11.97 11.21
C ILE A 291 -22.78 12.57 11.82
N HIS A 292 -22.68 13.51 12.75
CA HIS A 292 -23.86 14.13 13.34
C HIS A 292 -24.76 14.81 12.29
N LYS A 293 -24.15 15.57 11.36
CA LYS A 293 -24.89 16.22 10.27
C LYS A 293 -25.56 15.19 9.36
N ALA A 294 -24.86 14.13 9.02
CA ALA A 294 -25.39 13.07 8.18
C ALA A 294 -26.54 12.32 8.86
N LEU A 295 -26.42 11.96 10.15
CA LEU A 295 -27.49 11.33 10.91
C LEU A 295 -28.75 12.21 10.93
N GLN A 296 -28.60 13.51 11.10
CA GLN A 296 -29.70 14.47 11.05
C GLN A 296 -30.33 14.58 9.65
N GLN A 297 -29.47 14.66 8.61
CA GLN A 297 -29.90 14.75 7.20
C GLN A 297 -30.71 13.52 6.77
N TYR A 298 -30.30 12.33 7.20
CA TYR A 298 -30.96 11.06 6.87
C TYR A 298 -32.04 10.64 7.88
N GLU A 299 -32.39 11.52 8.81
CA GLU A 299 -33.44 11.30 9.82
C GLU A 299 -33.24 10.03 10.65
N VAL A 300 -31.99 9.73 11.00
CA VAL A 300 -31.67 8.59 11.88
C VAL A 300 -31.99 8.96 13.32
N PRO A 301 -32.75 8.13 14.08
CA PRO A 301 -33.04 8.41 15.48
C PRO A 301 -31.76 8.56 16.31
N THR A 302 -31.66 9.67 17.03
CA THR A 302 -30.54 9.97 17.91
C THR A 302 -30.99 10.35 19.30
N SER A 303 -30.23 9.96 20.30
CA SER A 303 -30.31 10.42 21.69
C SER A 303 -28.93 10.88 22.13
N SER A 304 -28.85 11.79 23.10
CA SER A 304 -27.56 12.28 23.61
C SER A 304 -27.47 12.05 25.11
N ILE A 305 -26.26 11.73 25.56
CA ILE A 305 -25.95 11.54 26.98
C ILE A 305 -24.57 12.11 27.29
N SER A 306 -24.46 12.84 28.41
CA SER A 306 -23.16 13.31 28.85
C SER A 306 -22.31 12.16 29.41
N LEU A 307 -20.99 12.28 29.27
CA LEU A 307 -20.04 11.33 29.84
C LEU A 307 -20.27 11.15 31.36
N LYS A 308 -20.61 12.23 32.06
CA LYS A 308 -20.92 12.21 33.51
C LYS A 308 -22.18 11.41 33.81
N ALA A 309 -23.24 11.56 33.02
CA ALA A 309 -24.48 10.81 33.21
C ALA A 309 -24.26 9.32 32.94
N LEU A 310 -23.45 8.97 31.96
CA LEU A 310 -23.07 7.58 31.68
C LEU A 310 -22.31 6.95 32.85
N LEU A 311 -21.40 7.71 33.52
CA LEU A 311 -20.66 7.25 34.70
C LEU A 311 -21.54 7.08 35.97
N THR A 312 -22.74 7.63 35.99
CA THR A 312 -23.70 7.55 37.11
C THR A 312 -24.90 6.61 36.83
N ASP A 313 -24.78 5.78 35.78
CA ASP A 313 -25.80 4.83 35.32
C ASP A 313 -27.18 5.45 34.99
N SER A 314 -27.20 6.77 34.74
CA SER A 314 -28.41 7.49 34.34
C SER A 314 -28.69 7.36 32.84
N ILE A 315 -28.75 6.12 32.34
CA ILE A 315 -28.78 5.81 30.89
C ILE A 315 -30.19 5.56 30.34
N ALA A 316 -31.18 5.32 31.17
CA ALA A 316 -32.54 4.88 30.78
C ALA A 316 -33.25 5.86 29.79
N HIS A 317 -32.88 7.14 29.77
CA HIS A 317 -33.47 8.12 28.88
C HIS A 317 -32.83 8.16 27.49
N ALA A 318 -31.65 7.55 27.32
CA ALA A 318 -30.90 7.58 26.07
C ALA A 318 -30.86 6.22 25.37
N PHE A 319 -31.10 5.12 26.09
CA PHE A 319 -31.08 3.76 25.57
C PHE A 319 -32.49 3.18 25.45
N TYR A 320 -32.76 2.49 24.34
CA TYR A 320 -34.05 1.85 24.07
C TYR A 320 -33.88 0.33 24.09
N ALA A 321 -34.76 -0.35 24.85
CA ALA A 321 -34.70 -1.80 25.02
C ALA A 321 -35.12 -2.60 23.78
N ASP A 322 -35.97 -2.01 22.93
CA ASP A 322 -36.51 -2.61 21.71
C ASP A 322 -35.64 -2.32 20.46
N LYS A 323 -34.60 -1.47 20.61
CA LYS A 323 -33.71 -1.09 19.52
C LYS A 323 -32.27 -1.51 19.77
N GLU A 324 -31.48 -1.57 18.69
CA GLU A 324 -30.02 -1.62 18.79
C GLU A 324 -29.50 -0.20 19.04
N ASN A 325 -28.77 -0.01 20.13
CA ASN A 325 -28.22 1.28 20.50
C ASN A 325 -26.77 1.37 19.95
N ILE A 326 -26.59 2.19 18.92
CA ILE A 326 -25.28 2.45 18.30
C ILE A 326 -24.62 3.59 19.07
N ILE A 327 -23.57 3.29 19.81
CA ILE A 327 -22.87 4.24 20.67
C ILE A 327 -21.82 4.98 19.85
N ILE A 328 -21.91 6.31 19.75
CA ILE A 328 -21.01 7.19 19.04
C ILE A 328 -20.41 8.20 20.01
N PHE A 329 -19.09 8.20 20.17
CA PHE A 329 -18.39 9.16 21.03
C PHE A 329 -18.04 10.42 20.27
N ASN A 330 -18.23 11.57 20.91
CA ASN A 330 -17.82 12.89 20.41
C ASN A 330 -16.32 13.17 20.62
N THR A 331 -15.52 12.13 20.80
CA THR A 331 -14.07 12.22 21.00
C THR A 331 -13.40 10.93 20.48
N GLU A 332 -12.22 11.08 19.93
CA GLU A 332 -11.37 9.94 19.52
C GLU A 332 -10.39 9.50 20.63
N ARG A 333 -10.47 10.14 21.81
CA ARG A 333 -9.57 9.79 22.93
C ARG A 333 -9.98 8.46 23.56
N TYR A 334 -9.19 7.44 23.34
CA TYR A 334 -9.43 6.10 23.87
C TYR A 334 -9.57 6.07 25.42
N ALA A 335 -8.86 6.95 26.12
CA ALA A 335 -8.99 7.08 27.57
C ALA A 335 -10.42 7.42 28.04
N ASN A 336 -11.21 8.17 27.24
CA ASN A 336 -12.60 8.46 27.57
C ASN A 336 -13.48 7.22 27.39
N LEU A 337 -13.25 6.40 26.37
CA LEU A 337 -13.90 5.11 26.19
C LEU A 337 -13.55 4.14 27.34
N GLN A 338 -12.26 4.03 27.68
CA GLN A 338 -11.81 3.17 28.78
C GLN A 338 -12.48 3.51 30.12
N ALA A 339 -12.65 4.81 30.41
CA ALA A 339 -13.25 5.27 31.65
C ALA A 339 -14.72 4.81 31.80
N VAL A 340 -15.47 4.70 30.71
CA VAL A 340 -16.90 4.34 30.72
C VAL A 340 -17.16 2.89 30.30
N MET A 341 -16.16 2.16 29.88
CA MET A 341 -16.31 0.78 29.41
C MET A 341 -17.03 -0.14 30.40
N PRO A 342 -16.76 -0.11 31.73
CA PRO A 342 -17.50 -0.94 32.69
C PRO A 342 -19.01 -0.64 32.69
N HIS A 343 -19.39 0.64 32.56
CA HIS A 343 -20.79 1.06 32.52
C HIS A 343 -21.46 0.64 31.20
N LEU A 344 -20.76 0.72 30.07
CA LEU A 344 -21.26 0.24 28.78
C LEU A 344 -21.45 -1.28 28.77
N ILE A 345 -20.54 -2.05 29.39
CA ILE A 345 -20.68 -3.51 29.57
C ILE A 345 -21.89 -3.80 30.43
N THR A 346 -22.10 -3.08 31.52
CA THR A 346 -23.32 -3.22 32.35
C THR A 346 -24.57 -2.91 31.55
N ALA A 347 -24.59 -1.80 30.81
CA ALA A 347 -25.69 -1.45 29.92
C ALA A 347 -25.99 -2.54 28.88
N SER A 348 -24.96 -3.20 28.34
CA SER A 348 -25.11 -4.27 27.35
C SER A 348 -25.84 -5.51 27.87
N THR A 349 -25.99 -5.68 29.21
CA THR A 349 -26.78 -6.77 29.79
C THR A 349 -28.30 -6.55 29.64
N SER A 350 -28.73 -5.31 29.50
CA SER A 350 -30.15 -4.93 29.43
C SER A 350 -30.53 -4.34 28.05
N TYR A 351 -29.57 -3.81 27.32
CA TYR A 351 -29.78 -3.16 26.04
C TYR A 351 -28.86 -3.78 24.97
N ARG A 352 -29.38 -3.97 23.77
CA ARG A 352 -28.51 -4.31 22.62
C ARG A 352 -27.67 -3.09 22.32
N THR A 353 -26.34 -3.22 22.49
CA THR A 353 -25.38 -2.13 22.31
C THR A 353 -24.29 -2.48 21.33
N THR A 354 -23.99 -1.60 20.42
CA THR A 354 -22.90 -1.71 19.45
C THR A 354 -22.10 -0.42 19.47
N LEU A 355 -20.80 -0.48 19.62
CA LEU A 355 -19.92 0.68 19.62
C LEU A 355 -19.55 1.04 18.18
N PHE A 356 -19.79 2.29 17.74
CA PHE A 356 -19.13 2.81 16.58
C PHE A 356 -17.67 3.12 16.91
N SER A 357 -16.76 2.32 16.35
CA SER A 357 -15.34 2.36 16.67
C SER A 357 -14.59 3.30 15.73
N HIS A 358 -13.91 4.29 16.31
CA HIS A 358 -13.08 5.20 15.54
C HIS A 358 -11.83 4.50 15.03
N TYR A 359 -11.28 4.97 13.91
CA TYR A 359 -10.06 4.43 13.31
C TYR A 359 -8.88 4.35 14.30
N SER A 360 -8.75 5.35 15.18
CA SER A 360 -7.71 5.38 16.21
C SER A 360 -7.78 4.26 17.25
N TRP A 361 -8.91 3.54 17.33
CA TRP A 361 -9.15 2.46 18.30
C TRP A 361 -9.01 1.06 17.68
N GLN A 362 -8.71 0.93 16.40
CA GLN A 362 -8.69 -0.38 15.70
C GLN A 362 -7.70 -1.40 16.29
N ASN A 363 -6.65 -0.93 16.95
CA ASN A 363 -5.65 -1.80 17.60
C ASN A 363 -5.94 -2.04 19.09
N GLU A 364 -7.07 -1.50 19.60
CA GLU A 364 -7.43 -1.61 21.01
C GLU A 364 -8.33 -2.82 21.25
N LYS A 365 -8.19 -3.44 22.45
CA LYS A 365 -9.04 -4.56 22.84
C LYS A 365 -10.38 -4.02 23.38
N ILE A 366 -11.39 -4.04 22.56
CA ILE A 366 -12.75 -3.62 22.90
C ILE A 366 -13.62 -4.86 23.03
N VAL A 367 -14.37 -4.97 24.15
CA VAL A 367 -15.18 -6.16 24.47
C VAL A 367 -16.58 -6.06 23.85
N LEU A 368 -17.07 -4.86 23.58
CA LEU A 368 -18.40 -4.66 22.99
C LEU A 368 -18.42 -5.03 21.51
N PRO A 369 -19.58 -5.46 20.97
CA PRO A 369 -19.77 -5.51 19.52
C PRO A 369 -19.43 -4.16 18.89
N GLN A 370 -18.75 -4.20 17.76
CA GLN A 370 -18.24 -3.00 17.08
C GLN A 370 -18.85 -2.82 15.70
N LEU A 371 -19.08 -1.59 15.34
CA LEU A 371 -19.41 -1.11 14.01
C LEU A 371 -18.33 -0.12 13.59
N PHE A 372 -17.76 -0.27 12.40
CA PHE A 372 -16.80 0.72 11.87
C PHE A 372 -16.86 0.80 10.36
N THR A 373 -16.34 1.90 9.83
CA THR A 373 -16.21 2.16 8.40
C THR A 373 -14.82 1.78 7.92
N SER A 374 -14.71 1.24 6.71
CA SER A 374 -13.43 0.93 6.09
C SER A 374 -13.50 1.09 4.58
N VAL A 375 -12.45 1.62 3.97
CA VAL A 375 -12.26 1.61 2.51
C VAL A 375 -11.80 0.23 2.00
N PHE A 376 -11.38 -0.64 2.91
CA PHE A 376 -10.93 -1.99 2.60
C PHE A 376 -12.02 -3.02 2.87
N THR A 377 -12.11 -4.02 2.00
CA THR A 377 -12.98 -5.18 2.26
C THR A 377 -12.47 -5.97 3.46
N PRO A 378 -13.36 -6.47 4.34
CA PRO A 378 -12.95 -7.25 5.52
C PRO A 378 -12.31 -8.59 5.16
N THR A 379 -12.62 -9.13 3.98
CA THR A 379 -12.14 -10.43 3.48
C THR A 379 -11.53 -10.26 2.09
N PRO A 380 -10.23 -9.91 2.00
CA PRO A 380 -9.53 -9.82 0.72
C PRO A 380 -9.53 -11.17 -0.01
N THR A 381 -9.79 -11.15 -1.31
CA THR A 381 -9.65 -12.33 -2.17
C THR A 381 -8.33 -12.21 -2.92
N ILE A 382 -7.30 -12.90 -2.41
CA ILE A 382 -5.95 -12.81 -2.97
C ILE A 382 -5.78 -13.89 -4.02
N PRO A 383 -5.48 -13.55 -5.29
CA PRO A 383 -5.22 -14.54 -6.33
C PRO A 383 -3.95 -15.35 -6.00
N ASP A 384 -3.97 -16.66 -6.27
CA ASP A 384 -2.82 -17.53 -6.06
C ASP A 384 -1.60 -17.05 -6.88
N THR A 385 -1.84 -16.55 -8.09
CA THR A 385 -0.79 -15.97 -8.95
C THR A 385 -0.11 -14.78 -8.30
N TYR A 386 -0.87 -13.88 -7.67
CA TYR A 386 -0.31 -12.76 -6.91
C TYR A 386 0.57 -13.25 -5.77
N GLN A 387 0.08 -14.19 -4.98
CA GLN A 387 0.82 -14.73 -3.83
C GLN A 387 2.15 -15.38 -4.29
N GLN A 388 2.11 -16.18 -5.35
CA GLN A 388 3.31 -16.80 -5.92
C GLN A 388 4.32 -15.78 -6.42
N LEU A 389 3.87 -14.72 -7.11
CA LEU A 389 4.74 -13.66 -7.58
C LEU A 389 5.34 -12.86 -6.41
N PHE A 390 4.52 -12.54 -5.40
CA PHE A 390 5.02 -11.83 -4.22
C PHE A 390 6.10 -12.63 -3.48
N GLU A 391 5.87 -13.91 -3.24
CA GLU A 391 6.84 -14.81 -2.61
C GLU A 391 8.12 -15.00 -3.45
N ALA A 392 7.99 -15.11 -4.77
CA ALA A 392 9.11 -15.31 -5.66
C ALA A 392 10.03 -14.08 -5.77
N TYR A 393 9.45 -12.87 -5.80
CA TYR A 393 10.21 -11.64 -6.08
C TYR A 393 10.55 -10.82 -4.84
N PHE A 394 9.70 -10.85 -3.82
CA PHE A 394 9.85 -9.99 -2.65
C PHE A 394 10.14 -10.76 -1.38
N ASN A 395 9.39 -11.81 -1.08
CA ASN A 395 9.58 -12.75 0.05
C ASN A 395 10.06 -12.08 1.35
N HIS A 396 9.38 -10.99 1.75
CA HIS A 396 9.66 -10.30 3.00
C HIS A 396 8.41 -10.28 3.88
N GLU A 397 8.59 -10.06 5.18
CA GLU A 397 7.50 -9.90 6.13
C GLU A 397 6.80 -8.55 5.87
N LEU A 398 5.48 -8.58 5.70
CA LEU A 398 4.68 -7.38 5.50
C LEU A 398 4.62 -6.54 6.77
N CYS A 399 4.67 -5.21 6.62
CA CYS A 399 4.58 -4.27 7.74
C CYS A 399 3.21 -4.29 8.42
N SER A 400 2.15 -4.68 7.69
CA SER A 400 0.78 -4.79 8.17
C SER A 400 0.03 -5.89 7.40
N LEU A 401 -0.81 -6.64 8.13
CA LEU A 401 -1.70 -7.65 7.56
C LEU A 401 -3.12 -7.09 7.32
N GLN A 402 -3.50 -6.01 7.99
CA GLN A 402 -4.76 -5.29 7.80
C GLN A 402 -4.58 -3.79 8.10
N PRO A 403 -4.72 -2.91 7.10
CA PRO A 403 -4.73 -3.26 5.66
C PRO A 403 -3.36 -3.75 5.18
N ARG A 404 -3.34 -4.56 4.14
CA ARG A 404 -2.13 -4.94 3.42
C ARG A 404 -1.79 -3.83 2.41
N TYR A 405 -0.64 -3.22 2.57
CA TYR A 405 -0.23 -2.12 1.69
C TYR A 405 0.25 -2.61 0.32
N ASP A 406 0.77 -3.83 0.23
CA ASP A 406 1.11 -4.46 -1.04
C ASP A 406 -0.13 -4.68 -1.92
N LEU A 407 -1.24 -5.17 -1.35
CA LEU A 407 -2.50 -5.30 -2.08
C LEU A 407 -3.07 -3.94 -2.49
N LEU A 408 -2.91 -2.90 -1.66
CA LEU A 408 -3.32 -1.55 -2.03
C LEU A 408 -2.53 -1.04 -3.25
N GLY A 409 -1.21 -1.25 -3.27
CA GLY A 409 -0.38 -0.90 -4.43
C GLY A 409 -0.79 -1.64 -5.69
N TYR A 410 -1.07 -2.93 -5.56
CA TYR A 410 -1.55 -3.78 -6.66
C TYR A 410 -2.89 -3.29 -7.22
N ASP A 411 -3.91 -3.11 -6.35
CA ASP A 411 -5.25 -2.70 -6.76
C ASP A 411 -5.26 -1.32 -7.44
N LEU A 412 -4.59 -0.33 -6.82
CA LEU A 412 -4.56 1.04 -7.33
C LEU A 412 -3.78 1.16 -8.64
N THR A 413 -2.66 0.44 -8.76
CA THR A 413 -1.87 0.44 -10.00
C THR A 413 -2.60 -0.28 -11.12
N SER A 414 -3.22 -1.43 -10.84
CA SER A 414 -4.01 -2.18 -11.83
C SER A 414 -5.18 -1.34 -12.36
N GLN A 415 -5.91 -0.68 -11.46
CA GLN A 415 -7.02 0.19 -11.84
C GLN A 415 -6.54 1.40 -12.64
N LEU A 416 -5.46 2.08 -12.21
CA LEU A 416 -4.93 3.25 -12.92
C LEU A 416 -4.47 2.88 -14.33
N ILE A 417 -3.78 1.76 -14.52
CA ILE A 417 -3.40 1.26 -15.84
C ILE A 417 -4.65 1.00 -16.68
N HIS A 418 -5.67 0.34 -16.12
CA HIS A 418 -6.93 0.10 -16.81
C HIS A 418 -7.59 1.42 -17.24
N MET A 419 -7.66 2.42 -16.38
CA MET A 419 -8.21 3.73 -16.71
C MET A 419 -7.42 4.43 -17.82
N LEU A 420 -6.10 4.38 -17.80
CA LEU A 420 -5.24 5.02 -18.81
C LEU A 420 -5.31 4.31 -20.17
N THR A 421 -5.52 3.01 -20.22
CA THR A 421 -5.74 2.27 -21.47
C THR A 421 -7.08 2.58 -22.12
N HIS A 422 -8.06 3.11 -21.36
CA HIS A 422 -9.42 3.40 -21.82
C HIS A 422 -9.77 4.89 -21.73
N VAL A 423 -8.78 5.76 -21.72
CA VAL A 423 -8.95 7.21 -21.53
C VAL A 423 -9.85 7.86 -22.59
N ASN A 424 -9.89 7.29 -23.78
CA ASN A 424 -10.72 7.77 -24.90
C ASN A 424 -12.10 7.11 -24.94
N ASP A 425 -12.42 6.25 -23.97
CA ASP A 425 -13.70 5.57 -23.91
C ASP A 425 -14.79 6.52 -23.40
N THR A 426 -15.72 6.84 -24.26
CA THR A 426 -16.89 7.68 -23.97
C THR A 426 -17.94 6.93 -23.15
N THR A 427 -17.76 5.63 -22.87
CA THR A 427 -18.73 4.78 -22.16
C THR A 427 -18.77 5.02 -20.65
N GLY A 428 -17.89 5.87 -20.12
CA GLY A 428 -17.92 6.24 -18.71
C GLY A 428 -17.23 5.23 -17.78
N LEU A 429 -16.22 4.51 -18.26
CA LEU A 429 -15.41 3.57 -17.46
C LEU A 429 -14.82 4.21 -16.20
N TRP A 430 -14.55 5.51 -16.21
CA TRP A 430 -14.14 6.27 -15.03
C TRP A 430 -15.16 6.22 -13.87
N HIS A 431 -16.43 6.00 -14.18
CA HIS A 431 -17.52 5.90 -13.22
C HIS A 431 -17.93 4.44 -12.94
N THR A 432 -17.28 3.46 -13.59
CA THR A 432 -17.58 2.05 -13.35
C THR A 432 -16.85 1.58 -12.09
N PRO A 433 -17.56 0.95 -11.13
CA PRO A 433 -16.92 0.41 -9.95
C PRO A 433 -15.86 -0.64 -10.31
N TRP A 434 -14.67 -0.52 -9.75
CA TRP A 434 -13.59 -1.49 -9.83
C TRP A 434 -13.62 -2.41 -8.61
N ILE A 435 -13.60 -3.71 -8.83
CA ILE A 435 -13.50 -4.70 -7.77
C ILE A 435 -12.05 -5.15 -7.69
N GLY A 436 -11.34 -4.66 -6.67
CA GLY A 436 -9.96 -5.02 -6.41
C GLY A 436 -9.84 -6.22 -5.46
N THR A 437 -8.61 -6.60 -5.17
CA THR A 437 -8.28 -7.70 -4.26
C THR A 437 -8.65 -7.36 -2.81
N GLN A 438 -8.34 -6.16 -2.38
CA GLN A 438 -8.59 -5.64 -1.03
C GLN A 438 -9.42 -4.36 -1.06
N ALA A 439 -9.32 -3.56 -2.11
CA ALA A 439 -9.98 -2.27 -2.22
C ALA A 439 -10.96 -2.25 -3.39
N ASN A 440 -12.24 -2.12 -3.10
CA ASN A 440 -13.22 -1.78 -4.12
C ASN A 440 -13.22 -0.28 -4.35
N ILE A 441 -13.24 0.14 -5.60
CA ILE A 441 -13.02 1.55 -5.94
C ILE A 441 -14.14 2.03 -6.86
N HIS A 442 -14.74 3.15 -6.51
CA HIS A 442 -15.73 3.82 -7.34
C HIS A 442 -15.46 5.33 -7.29
N TYR A 443 -14.81 5.85 -8.32
CA TYR A 443 -14.48 7.26 -8.39
C TYR A 443 -15.65 8.09 -8.89
N ILE A 444 -15.99 9.15 -8.15
CA ILE A 444 -16.98 10.16 -8.56
C ILE A 444 -16.32 11.53 -8.54
N GLN A 445 -16.60 12.32 -9.56
CA GLN A 445 -16.26 13.73 -9.68
C GLN A 445 -17.46 14.57 -9.27
N ALA A 446 -17.34 15.34 -8.19
CA ALA A 446 -18.45 16.13 -7.65
C ALA A 446 -18.83 17.33 -8.55
N THR A 447 -17.84 17.95 -9.18
CA THR A 447 -18.02 19.04 -10.14
C THR A 447 -17.04 18.85 -11.31
N PRO A 448 -17.29 19.43 -12.48
CA PRO A 448 -16.38 19.31 -13.64
C PRO A 448 -14.95 19.82 -13.40
N GLN A 449 -14.74 20.60 -12.35
CA GLN A 449 -13.44 21.17 -11.97
C GLN A 449 -12.76 20.42 -10.83
N SER A 450 -13.52 19.64 -10.03
CA SER A 450 -12.95 18.87 -8.91
C SER A 450 -12.21 17.64 -9.38
N GLY A 451 -11.39 17.08 -8.49
CA GLY A 451 -10.82 15.74 -8.68
C GLY A 451 -11.85 14.62 -8.54
N TYR A 452 -11.39 13.42 -8.71
CA TYR A 452 -12.15 12.18 -8.55
C TYR A 452 -11.91 11.59 -7.16
N GLU A 453 -12.99 11.32 -6.44
CA GLU A 453 -12.96 10.77 -5.09
C GLU A 453 -13.57 9.38 -5.05
N ASN A 454 -12.89 8.43 -4.41
CA ASN A 454 -13.46 7.11 -4.15
C ASN A 454 -14.65 7.23 -3.20
N GLN A 455 -15.78 6.64 -3.57
CA GLN A 455 -17.02 6.63 -2.79
C GLN A 455 -17.27 5.31 -2.08
N THR A 456 -16.36 4.33 -2.23
CA THR A 456 -16.58 3.00 -1.65
C THR A 456 -16.17 2.99 -0.18
N ILE A 457 -17.16 2.70 0.67
CA ILE A 457 -16.98 2.48 2.10
C ILE A 457 -17.72 1.20 2.48
N HIS A 458 -17.06 0.31 3.17
CA HIS A 458 -17.63 -0.88 3.79
C HIS A 458 -18.05 -0.58 5.22
N ILE A 459 -19.22 -1.06 5.61
CA ILE A 459 -19.68 -1.08 7.00
C ILE A 459 -19.35 -2.46 7.55
N ILE A 460 -18.54 -2.51 8.58
CA ILE A 460 -18.03 -3.75 9.15
C ILE A 460 -18.57 -3.92 10.57
N HIS A 461 -19.10 -5.11 10.84
CA HIS A 461 -19.49 -5.56 12.19
C HIS A 461 -18.45 -6.55 12.70
N GLN A 462 -18.00 -6.36 13.95
CA GLN A 462 -17.02 -7.22 14.61
C GLN A 462 -17.52 -7.65 15.99
#